data_66f7c570cf7b0e42110b00b55fb0c2c5
#
_entry.id   66f7c570cf7b0e42110b00b55fb0c2c5
#
_cell.length_a   1.000
_cell.length_b   1.000
_cell.length_c   1.000
_cell.angle_alpha   90.00
_cell.angle_beta   90.00
_cell.angle_gamma   90.00
#
_symmetry.space_group_name_H-M   'P 1'
#
loop_
_entity.id
_entity.type
_entity.pdbx_description
1 polymer ?
#
loop_
_entity_poly.entity_id
_entity_poly.type
_entity_poly.pdbx_seq_one_letter_code
_entity_poly.pdbx_strand_id
1 'polypeptide(L)'
;SLSFNDEGVLTASYSNGQVLDLAQVVLAKFENPEALFKQGGNLFKQSRNSGEPSLGAPRMSGRGSVMAKSLERSTVDIASEFVSMITNQSAFQANAKTVSTSDELLSEVIQMKR
;
A
#
# COMPACT_ATOMS: atom_id res chain seq x y z
N SER A 1 9.87 -0.15 -32.85
CA SER A 1 9.44 -0.62 -31.52
C SER A 1 9.56 0.50 -30.49
N LEU A 2 8.70 0.45 -29.45
CA LEU A 2 8.77 1.37 -28.30
C LEU A 2 9.25 0.61 -27.07
N SER A 3 10.15 1.21 -26.32
CA SER A 3 10.65 0.66 -25.05
C SER A 3 10.94 1.76 -24.04
N PHE A 4 10.80 1.43 -22.75
CA PHE A 4 11.26 2.27 -21.64
C PHE A 4 12.59 1.73 -21.10
N ASN A 5 13.50 2.63 -20.77
CA ASN A 5 14.71 2.29 -20.05
C ASN A 5 14.52 2.53 -18.52
N ASP A 6 15.54 2.16 -17.71
CA ASP A 6 15.52 2.31 -16.25
C ASP A 6 15.51 3.78 -15.76
N GLU A 7 15.83 4.70 -16.66
CA GLU A 7 15.76 6.14 -16.42
C GLU A 7 14.38 6.72 -16.78
N GLY A 8 13.45 5.84 -17.16
CA GLY A 8 12.10 6.23 -17.54
C GLY A 8 12.02 6.96 -18.89
N VAL A 9 13.05 6.84 -19.74
CA VAL A 9 13.03 7.42 -21.08
C VAL A 9 12.31 6.46 -22.02
N LEU A 10 11.34 6.98 -22.75
CA LEU A 10 10.64 6.29 -23.84
C LEU A 10 11.45 6.45 -25.11
N THR A 11 12.04 5.36 -25.58
CA THR A 11 12.81 5.30 -26.81
C THR A 11 12.00 4.62 -27.91
N ALA A 12 12.03 5.21 -29.11
CA ALA A 12 11.50 4.62 -30.32
C ALA A 12 12.64 4.13 -31.21
N SER A 13 12.57 2.85 -31.57
CA SER A 13 13.47 2.26 -32.57
C SER A 13 12.70 2.06 -33.88
N TYR A 14 13.19 2.70 -34.91
CA TYR A 14 12.60 2.69 -36.27
C TYR A 14 13.23 1.59 -37.13
N SER A 15 12.51 1.21 -38.18
CA SER A 15 12.99 0.17 -39.14
C SER A 15 14.20 0.61 -39.96
N ASN A 16 14.51 1.90 -40.01
CA ASN A 16 15.71 2.47 -40.67
C ASN A 16 16.95 2.43 -39.76
N GLY A 17 16.87 1.80 -38.56
CA GLY A 17 17.98 1.71 -37.61
C GLY A 17 18.15 2.93 -36.71
N GLN A 18 17.33 3.97 -36.86
CA GLN A 18 17.37 5.14 -35.97
C GLN A 18 16.69 4.86 -34.64
N VAL A 19 17.31 5.33 -33.57
CA VAL A 19 16.77 5.32 -32.21
C VAL A 19 16.60 6.76 -31.77
N LEU A 20 15.37 7.10 -31.36
CA LEU A 20 15.01 8.46 -30.91
C LEU A 20 14.35 8.41 -29.54
N ASP A 21 14.82 9.25 -28.65
CA ASP A 21 14.18 9.46 -27.34
C ASP A 21 12.99 10.41 -27.51
N LEU A 22 11.80 9.92 -27.18
CA LEU A 22 10.55 10.62 -27.40
C LEU A 22 10.10 11.43 -26.18
N ALA A 23 10.20 10.83 -24.99
CA ALA A 23 9.70 11.40 -23.75
C ALA A 23 10.38 10.77 -22.55
N GLN A 24 10.28 11.41 -21.39
CA GLN A 24 10.75 10.85 -20.12
C GLN A 24 9.65 10.93 -19.07
N VAL A 25 9.49 9.86 -18.30
CA VAL A 25 8.58 9.81 -17.15
C VAL A 25 9.16 10.65 -16.02
N VAL A 26 8.35 11.51 -15.43
CA VAL A 26 8.71 12.33 -14.28
C VAL A 26 8.18 11.69 -13.02
N LEU A 27 9.02 11.61 -11.97
CA LEU A 27 8.64 11.15 -10.64
C LEU A 27 8.42 12.32 -9.70
N ALA A 28 7.33 12.27 -8.94
CA ALA A 28 7.04 13.22 -7.89
C ALA A 28 7.49 12.64 -6.55
N LYS A 29 8.31 13.38 -5.80
CA LYS A 29 8.69 13.07 -4.43
C LYS A 29 8.01 14.06 -3.49
N PHE A 30 7.41 13.56 -2.41
CA PHE A 30 6.78 14.35 -1.36
C PHE A 30 7.58 14.22 -0.07
N GLU A 31 7.57 15.25 0.76
CA GLU A 31 8.20 15.21 2.08
C GLU A 31 7.50 14.22 3.00
N ASN A 32 6.16 14.22 2.96
CA ASN A 32 5.34 13.26 3.71
C ASN A 32 4.35 12.53 2.78
N PRO A 33 4.74 11.40 2.21
CA PRO A 33 3.89 10.64 1.28
C PRO A 33 2.65 10.02 1.96
N GLU A 34 2.70 9.76 3.27
CA GLU A 34 1.56 9.20 4.01
C GLU A 34 0.39 10.18 4.15
N ALA A 35 0.68 11.48 4.10
CA ALA A 35 -0.31 12.54 4.18
C ALA A 35 -0.98 12.86 2.83
N LEU A 36 -0.69 12.13 1.77
CA LEU A 36 -1.36 12.29 0.48
C LEU A 36 -2.83 11.87 0.57
N PHE A 37 -3.68 12.63 -0.07
CA PHE A 37 -5.11 12.31 -0.16
C PHE A 37 -5.35 11.25 -1.26
N LYS A 38 -5.94 10.11 -0.88
CA LYS A 38 -6.33 9.05 -1.82
C LYS A 38 -7.61 9.45 -2.55
N GLN A 39 -7.52 9.63 -3.86
CA GLN A 39 -8.67 10.01 -4.68
C GLN A 39 -9.44 8.80 -5.24
N GLY A 40 -8.87 7.59 -5.14
CA GLY A 40 -9.38 6.37 -5.77
C GLY A 40 -8.67 6.06 -7.08
N GLY A 41 -8.84 4.84 -7.59
CA GLY A 41 -8.18 4.40 -8.84
C GLY A 41 -6.65 4.46 -8.80
N ASN A 42 -6.03 4.23 -7.63
CA ASN A 42 -4.60 4.37 -7.36
C ASN A 42 -4.05 5.80 -7.59
N LEU A 43 -4.94 6.81 -7.59
CA LEU A 43 -4.56 8.21 -7.72
C LEU A 43 -4.45 8.86 -6.35
N PHE A 44 -3.42 9.69 -6.22
CA PHE A 44 -3.13 10.46 -5.02
C PHE A 44 -3.11 11.95 -5.36
N LYS A 45 -3.64 12.76 -4.46
CA LYS A 45 -3.65 14.21 -4.57
C LYS A 45 -2.86 14.82 -3.43
N GLN A 46 -2.15 15.89 -3.73
CA GLN A 46 -1.46 16.72 -2.76
C GLN A 46 -2.40 17.20 -1.65
N SER A 47 -1.94 17.17 -0.40
CA SER A 47 -2.58 17.76 0.76
C SER A 47 -1.69 18.85 1.39
N ARG A 48 -2.23 19.64 2.32
CA ARG A 48 -1.42 20.62 3.08
C ARG A 48 -0.27 19.99 3.85
N ASN A 49 -0.46 18.75 4.32
CA ASN A 49 0.51 18.06 5.17
C ASN A 49 1.49 17.19 4.36
N SER A 50 1.24 16.95 3.07
CA SER A 50 2.15 16.21 2.20
C SER A 50 3.32 17.04 1.71
N GLY A 51 3.21 18.37 1.76
CA GLY A 51 4.14 19.28 1.12
C GLY A 51 3.94 19.37 -0.40
N GLU A 52 4.72 20.24 -1.04
CA GLU A 52 4.70 20.39 -2.51
C GLU A 52 5.44 19.23 -3.19
N PRO A 53 4.97 18.79 -4.38
CA PRO A 53 5.64 17.75 -5.13
C PRO A 53 6.98 18.24 -5.70
N SER A 54 8.06 17.60 -5.34
CA SER A 54 9.36 17.79 -5.98
C SER A 54 9.45 16.90 -7.22
N LEU A 55 9.25 17.49 -8.39
CA LEU A 55 9.29 16.78 -9.68
C LEU A 55 10.72 16.61 -10.18
N GLY A 56 10.99 15.47 -10.82
CA GLY A 56 12.27 15.25 -11.47
C GLY A 56 12.42 13.87 -12.11
N ALA A 57 13.52 13.70 -12.83
CA ALA A 57 13.84 12.44 -13.49
C ALA A 57 14.07 11.29 -12.49
N PRO A 58 13.76 10.05 -12.87
CA PRO A 58 14.12 8.86 -12.09
C PRO A 58 15.63 8.82 -11.80
N ARG A 59 16.00 8.14 -10.70
CA ARG A 59 17.39 7.98 -10.21
C ARG A 59 18.09 9.27 -9.78
N MET A 60 17.48 10.44 -9.90
CA MET A 60 18.03 11.72 -9.45
C MET A 60 17.42 12.17 -8.12
N SER A 61 18.20 12.82 -7.28
CA SER A 61 17.77 13.44 -6.01
C SER A 61 17.03 12.50 -5.05
N GLY A 62 17.45 11.23 -4.98
CA GLY A 62 16.84 10.23 -4.11
C GLY A 62 15.47 9.73 -4.58
N ARG A 63 15.18 9.84 -5.88
CA ARG A 63 14.03 9.19 -6.52
C ARG A 63 14.38 7.78 -6.95
N GLY A 64 13.37 6.89 -6.98
CA GLY A 64 13.51 5.52 -7.44
C GLY A 64 13.81 5.39 -8.93
N SER A 65 14.07 4.18 -9.39
CA SER A 65 14.20 3.82 -10.81
C SER A 65 12.85 3.34 -11.36
N VAL A 66 12.69 3.44 -12.67
CA VAL A 66 11.54 2.88 -13.37
C VAL A 66 11.88 1.46 -13.84
N MET A 67 11.03 0.50 -13.53
CA MET A 67 11.14 -0.86 -14.07
C MET A 67 10.13 -1.05 -15.18
N ALA A 68 10.62 -1.08 -16.41
CA ALA A 68 9.77 -1.32 -17.58
C ALA A 68 9.29 -2.77 -17.64
N LYS A 69 8.18 -3.01 -18.32
CA LYS A 69 7.60 -4.36 -18.58
C LYS A 69 7.33 -5.17 -17.30
N SER A 70 7.14 -4.50 -16.17
CA SER A 70 6.90 -5.13 -14.87
C SER A 70 5.60 -4.63 -14.27
N LEU A 71 4.89 -5.52 -13.59
CA LEU A 71 3.72 -5.19 -12.79
C LEU A 71 4.06 -5.40 -11.32
N GLU A 72 3.70 -4.44 -10.49
CA GLU A 72 3.84 -4.55 -9.05
C GLU A 72 2.91 -5.64 -8.52
N ARG A 73 3.48 -6.57 -7.77
CA ARG A 73 2.71 -7.62 -7.09
C ARG A 73 2.33 -7.17 -5.69
N SER A 74 1.25 -7.73 -5.17
CA SER A 74 0.87 -7.51 -3.78
C SER A 74 1.96 -8.04 -2.84
N THR A 75 2.30 -7.26 -1.81
CA THR A 75 3.18 -7.66 -0.71
C THR A 75 2.43 -8.40 0.40
N VAL A 76 1.10 -8.52 0.28
CA VAL A 76 0.25 -9.20 1.26
C VAL A 76 0.47 -10.71 1.15
N ASP A 77 0.90 -11.32 2.24
CA ASP A 77 0.97 -12.77 2.39
C ASP A 77 -0.37 -13.27 2.92
N ILE A 78 -1.07 -14.02 2.06
CA ILE A 78 -2.40 -14.58 2.37
C ILE A 78 -2.33 -15.49 3.60
N ALA A 79 -1.28 -16.26 3.76
CA ALA A 79 -1.14 -17.16 4.91
C ALA A 79 -1.03 -16.39 6.22
N SER A 80 -0.25 -15.32 6.25
CA SER A 80 -0.13 -14.43 7.39
C SER A 80 -1.45 -13.74 7.75
N GLU A 81 -2.19 -13.28 6.74
CA GLU A 81 -3.50 -12.66 6.95
C GLU A 81 -4.55 -13.65 7.48
N PHE A 82 -4.53 -14.90 7.00
CA PHE A 82 -5.40 -15.95 7.54
C PHE A 82 -5.06 -16.27 9.00
N VAL A 83 -3.79 -16.37 9.37
CA VAL A 83 -3.37 -16.57 10.77
C VAL A 83 -3.83 -15.41 11.64
N SER A 84 -3.68 -14.18 11.18
CA SER A 84 -4.15 -12.98 11.88
C SER A 84 -5.67 -13.01 12.07
N MET A 85 -6.41 -13.41 11.05
CA MET A 85 -7.87 -13.55 11.12
C MET A 85 -8.29 -14.61 12.15
N ILE A 86 -7.68 -15.81 12.11
CA ILE A 86 -7.96 -16.89 13.05
C ILE A 86 -7.63 -16.45 14.49
N THR A 87 -6.51 -15.77 14.68
CA THR A 87 -6.10 -15.24 16.00
C THR A 87 -7.11 -14.23 16.52
N ASN A 88 -7.55 -13.30 15.68
CA ASN A 88 -8.56 -12.32 16.04
C ASN A 88 -9.91 -12.95 16.36
N GLN A 89 -10.34 -13.95 15.59
CA GLN A 89 -11.56 -14.71 15.87
C GLN A 89 -11.47 -15.47 17.20
N SER A 90 -10.32 -16.11 17.47
CA SER A 90 -10.10 -16.84 18.71
C SER A 90 -10.10 -15.91 19.92
N ALA A 91 -9.46 -14.73 19.79
CA ALA A 91 -9.46 -13.70 20.83
C ALA A 91 -10.88 -13.17 21.10
N PHE A 92 -11.66 -12.92 20.04
CA PHE A 92 -13.05 -12.49 20.17
C PHE A 92 -13.90 -13.55 20.89
N GLN A 93 -13.77 -14.83 20.51
CA GLN A 93 -14.48 -15.94 21.16
C GLN A 93 -14.07 -16.10 22.63
N ALA A 94 -12.79 -15.97 22.94
CA ALA A 94 -12.30 -16.01 24.33
C ALA A 94 -12.90 -14.90 25.18
N ASN A 95 -12.93 -13.68 24.66
CA ASN A 95 -13.53 -12.54 25.33
C ASN A 95 -15.05 -12.72 25.55
N ALA A 96 -15.77 -13.20 24.52
CA ALA A 96 -17.20 -13.51 24.63
C ALA A 96 -17.47 -14.59 25.70
N LYS A 97 -16.61 -15.63 25.74
CA LYS A 97 -16.72 -16.67 26.77
C LYS A 97 -16.48 -16.13 28.18
N THR A 98 -15.53 -15.21 28.34
CA THR A 98 -15.27 -14.56 29.64
C THR A 98 -16.47 -13.77 30.13
N VAL A 99 -17.14 -13.06 29.24
CA VAL A 99 -18.37 -12.33 29.58
C VAL A 99 -19.47 -13.27 30.00
N SER A 100 -19.72 -14.34 29.23
CA SER A 100 -20.77 -15.31 29.58
C SER A 100 -20.47 -16.06 30.91
N THR A 101 -19.23 -16.39 31.17
CA THR A 101 -18.84 -17.00 32.44
C THR A 101 -19.03 -16.04 33.62
N SER A 102 -18.74 -14.76 33.42
CA SER A 102 -19.00 -13.74 34.45
C SER A 102 -20.49 -13.57 34.76
N ASP A 103 -21.35 -13.63 33.74
CA ASP A 103 -22.80 -13.60 33.89
C ASP A 103 -23.32 -14.82 34.65
N GLU A 104 -22.80 -16.02 34.35
CA GLU A 104 -23.14 -17.26 35.07
C GLU A 104 -22.74 -17.16 36.54
N LEU A 105 -21.52 -16.69 36.85
CA LEU A 105 -21.05 -16.50 38.22
C LEU A 105 -21.89 -15.49 38.99
N LEU A 106 -22.24 -14.36 38.38
CA LEU A 106 -23.11 -13.36 38.97
C LEU A 106 -24.51 -13.93 39.27
N SER A 107 -25.05 -14.71 38.36
CA SER A 107 -26.35 -15.40 38.53
C SER A 107 -26.31 -16.38 39.69
N GLU A 108 -25.22 -17.14 39.83
CA GLU A 108 -25.07 -18.10 40.93
C GLU A 108 -24.91 -17.42 42.28
N VAL A 109 -24.15 -16.33 42.35
CA VAL A 109 -24.01 -15.53 43.59
C VAL A 109 -25.35 -14.91 44.01
N ILE A 110 -26.19 -14.45 43.07
CA ILE A 110 -27.51 -13.91 43.36
C ILE A 110 -28.43 -15.01 43.91
N GLN A 111 -28.33 -16.24 43.40
CA GLN A 111 -29.11 -17.38 43.91
C GLN A 111 -28.70 -17.80 45.32
N MET A 112 -27.38 -17.70 45.64
CA MET A 112 -26.86 -18.02 46.97
C MET A 112 -27.33 -16.99 48.06
N LYS A 113 -27.76 -15.79 47.67
CA LYS A 113 -28.24 -14.78 48.61
C LYS A 113 -29.72 -14.95 48.96
N ARG A 114 -30.41 -15.88 48.33
CA ARG A 114 -31.76 -16.33 48.72
C ARG A 114 -31.66 -17.51 49.68
#